data_7c09eda285728114edcfe30ab811364e
#
_entry.id   7c09eda285728114edcfe30ab811364e
#
_cell.length_a   1.000
_cell.length_b   1.000
_cell.length_c   1.000
_cell.angle_alpha   90.00
_cell.angle_beta   90.00
_cell.angle_gamma   90.00
#
_symmetry.space_group_name_H-M   'P 1'
#
loop_
_entity.id
_entity.type
_entity.pdbx_description
1 polymer ?
#
loop_
_entity_poly.entity_id
_entity_poly.type
_entity_poly.pdbx_seq_one_letter_code
_entity_poly.pdbx_strand_id
1 'polypeptide(L)'
;MKPTIIFQEFEQLAEELDVKIVQEKGNFKGGYCLLEKEGIIVVNKLNPMEQRIRALAQAFSRLDISKIYMKPAIRNIIDSEIKHS
;
A
#
# COMPACT_ATOMS: atom_id res chain seq x y z
N MET A 1 3.17 1.47 15.86
CA MET A 1 4.37 1.35 14.99
C MET A 1 4.70 2.71 14.38
N LYS A 2 5.99 2.96 14.15
CA LYS A 2 6.38 4.17 13.44
C LYS A 2 5.98 4.07 11.96
N PRO A 3 5.66 5.20 11.31
CA PRO A 3 5.25 5.17 9.90
C PRO A 3 6.26 4.47 8.98
N THR A 4 7.56 4.68 9.19
CA THR A 4 8.57 4.01 8.37
C THR A 4 8.54 2.49 8.53
N ILE A 5 8.25 2.00 9.73
CA ILE A 5 8.13 0.56 9.98
C ILE A 5 6.87 0.02 9.31
N ILE A 6 5.76 0.76 9.38
CA ILE A 6 4.53 0.37 8.70
C ILE A 6 4.77 0.26 7.19
N PHE A 7 5.47 1.23 6.61
CA PHE A 7 5.79 1.20 5.18
C PHE A 7 6.61 -0.05 4.83
N GLN A 8 7.61 -0.38 5.66
CA GLN A 8 8.41 -1.59 5.45
C GLN A 8 7.58 -2.86 5.53
N GLU A 9 6.60 -2.91 6.43
CA GLU A 9 5.69 -4.05 6.51
C GLU A 9 4.89 -4.22 5.21
N PHE A 10 4.42 -3.12 4.63
CA PHE A 10 3.74 -3.18 3.33
C PHE A 10 4.67 -3.67 2.23
N GLU A 11 5.94 -3.26 2.25
CA GLU A 11 6.91 -3.74 1.26
C GLU A 11 7.12 -5.26 1.35
N GLN A 12 7.18 -5.79 2.58
CA GLN A 12 7.30 -7.23 2.79
C GLN A 12 6.06 -7.98 2.30
N LEU A 13 4.87 -7.45 2.60
CA LEU A 13 3.63 -8.05 2.12
C LEU A 13 3.55 -8.03 0.60
N ALA A 14 4.01 -6.96 -0.02
CA ALA A 14 4.05 -6.87 -1.47
C ALA A 14 4.91 -7.98 -2.08
N GLU A 15 6.06 -8.26 -1.48
CA GLU A 15 6.91 -9.37 -1.93
C GLU A 15 6.15 -10.70 -1.89
N GLU A 16 5.40 -10.96 -0.82
CA GLU A 16 4.62 -12.19 -0.69
C GLU A 16 3.53 -12.30 -1.75
N LEU A 17 3.01 -11.17 -2.22
CA LEU A 17 2.00 -11.12 -3.26
C LEU A 17 2.60 -11.05 -4.67
N ASP A 18 3.92 -11.06 -4.78
CA ASP A 18 4.63 -10.88 -6.05
C ASP A 18 4.29 -9.52 -6.68
N VAL A 19 4.19 -8.50 -5.84
CA VAL A 19 3.88 -7.13 -6.24
C VAL A 19 5.06 -6.24 -5.85
N LYS A 20 5.39 -5.30 -6.72
CA LYS A 20 6.48 -4.36 -6.50
C LYS A 20 5.93 -3.00 -6.14
N ILE A 21 6.48 -2.39 -5.08
CA ILE A 21 6.15 -1.02 -4.69
C ILE A 21 7.23 -0.10 -5.26
N VAL A 22 6.81 0.89 -6.04
CA VAL A 22 7.71 1.86 -6.66
C VAL A 22 7.35 3.25 -6.14
N GLN A 23 8.36 4.00 -5.74
CA GLN A 23 8.17 5.37 -5.26
C GLN A 23 8.70 6.33 -6.32
N GLU A 24 7.82 7.16 -6.86
CA GLU A 24 8.18 8.12 -7.89
C GLU A 24 7.55 9.48 -7.63
N LYS A 25 8.19 10.53 -8.14
CA LYS A 25 7.63 11.87 -8.16
C LYS A 25 6.60 11.93 -9.27
N GLY A 26 5.43 12.52 -8.99
CA GLY A 26 4.44 12.68 -10.05
C GLY A 26 3.13 13.27 -9.56
N ASN A 27 2.27 13.60 -10.51
CA ASN A 27 0.94 14.14 -10.26
C ASN A 27 -0.08 13.00 -10.36
N PHE A 28 -0.06 12.10 -9.39
CA PHE A 28 -1.01 10.99 -9.36
C PHE A 28 -2.28 11.43 -8.64
N LYS A 29 -3.43 11.18 -9.24
CA LYS A 29 -4.69 11.34 -8.53
C LYS A 29 -4.81 10.23 -7.48
N GLY A 30 -5.14 10.61 -6.25
CA GLY A 30 -5.31 9.65 -5.17
C GLY A 30 -4.03 9.14 -4.53
N GLY A 31 -2.87 9.62 -4.99
CA GLY A 31 -1.59 9.30 -4.36
C GLY A 31 -0.96 7.99 -4.76
N TYR A 32 -1.63 7.17 -5.58
CA TYR A 32 -1.06 5.90 -6.05
C TYR A 32 -1.61 5.53 -7.42
N CYS A 33 -0.89 4.64 -8.07
CA CYS A 33 -1.34 4.02 -9.32
C CYS A 33 -1.13 2.52 -9.20
N LEU A 34 -2.18 1.75 -9.44
CA LEU A 34 -2.13 0.29 -9.38
C LEU A 34 -2.12 -0.29 -10.78
N LEU A 35 -1.01 -0.92 -11.15
CA LEU A 35 -0.84 -1.59 -12.43
C LEU A 35 -0.97 -3.09 -12.20
N GLU A 36 -2.20 -3.59 -12.17
CA GLU A 36 -2.49 -4.97 -11.77
C GLU A 36 -1.79 -6.01 -12.61
N LYS A 37 -1.78 -5.83 -13.95
CA LYS A 37 -1.15 -6.80 -14.85
C LYS A 37 0.35 -6.91 -14.66
N GLU A 38 0.99 -5.81 -14.32
CA GLU A 38 2.44 -5.77 -14.08
C GLU A 38 2.79 -6.10 -12.62
N GLY A 39 1.80 -6.13 -11.74
CA GLY A 39 2.03 -6.34 -10.32
C GLY A 39 2.83 -5.19 -9.71
N ILE A 40 2.46 -3.95 -10.04
CA ILE A 40 3.20 -2.77 -9.58
C ILE A 40 2.23 -1.80 -8.92
N ILE A 41 2.63 -1.30 -7.74
CA ILE A 41 1.96 -0.18 -7.06
C ILE A 41 2.93 0.99 -7.09
N VAL A 42 2.53 2.10 -7.71
CA VAL A 42 3.34 3.33 -7.73
C VAL A 42 2.76 4.30 -6.72
N VAL A 43 3.59 4.79 -5.80
CA VAL A 43 3.19 5.79 -4.83
C VAL A 43 4.00 7.07 -5.03
N ASN A 44 3.40 8.20 -4.71
CA ASN A 44 4.05 9.50 -4.90
C ASN A 44 4.97 9.80 -3.72
N LYS A 45 6.28 9.78 -3.97
CA LYS A 45 7.27 10.03 -2.91
C LYS A 45 7.32 11.48 -2.45
N LEU A 46 6.62 12.39 -3.13
CA LEU A 46 6.49 13.77 -2.66
C LEU A 46 5.50 13.91 -1.52
N ASN A 47 4.63 12.92 -1.33
CA ASN A 47 3.68 12.93 -0.23
C ASN A 47 4.36 12.56 1.08
N PRO A 48 3.87 13.10 2.21
CA PRO A 48 4.34 12.64 3.52
C PRO A 48 4.16 11.14 3.70
N MET A 49 4.98 10.54 4.55
CA MET A 49 4.96 9.09 4.77
C MET A 49 3.57 8.58 5.14
N GLU A 50 2.83 9.32 5.98
CA GLU A 50 1.48 8.90 6.37
C GLU A 50 0.54 8.82 5.18
N GLN A 51 0.63 9.74 4.23
CA GLN A 51 -0.19 9.70 3.03
C GLN A 51 0.24 8.57 2.10
N ARG A 52 1.55 8.28 2.03
CA ARG A 52 2.03 7.14 1.26
C ARG A 52 1.50 5.82 1.83
N ILE A 53 1.44 5.70 3.16
CA ILE A 53 0.88 4.53 3.82
C ILE A 53 -0.60 4.37 3.49
N ARG A 54 -1.36 5.46 3.53
CA ARG A 54 -2.78 5.42 3.16
C ARG A 54 -2.96 4.98 1.71
N ALA A 55 -2.13 5.50 0.83
CA ALA A 55 -2.16 5.10 -0.58
C ALA A 55 -1.90 3.59 -0.74
N LEU A 56 -0.91 3.06 -0.02
CA LEU A 56 -0.63 1.63 -0.05
C LEU A 56 -1.80 0.82 0.51
N ALA A 57 -2.40 1.27 1.60
CA ALA A 57 -3.56 0.57 2.17
C ALA A 57 -4.72 0.54 1.18
N GLN A 58 -4.97 1.64 0.48
CA GLN A 58 -6.01 1.69 -0.55
C GLN A 58 -5.71 0.74 -1.70
N ALA A 59 -4.46 0.71 -2.16
CA ALA A 59 -4.05 -0.20 -3.22
C ALA A 59 -4.20 -1.66 -2.78
N PHE A 60 -3.75 -2.00 -1.58
CA PHE A 60 -3.85 -3.35 -1.04
C PHE A 60 -5.30 -3.80 -0.87
N SER A 61 -6.21 -2.87 -0.57
CA SER A 61 -7.63 -3.20 -0.45
C SER A 61 -8.24 -3.70 -1.76
N ARG A 62 -7.57 -3.45 -2.88
CA ARG A 62 -8.00 -3.90 -4.21
C ARG A 62 -7.36 -5.20 -4.65
N LEU A 63 -6.42 -5.73 -3.85
CA LEU A 63 -5.73 -6.97 -4.14
C LEU A 63 -6.34 -8.11 -3.34
N ASP A 64 -6.15 -9.34 -3.80
CA ASP A 64 -6.55 -10.52 -3.03
C ASP A 64 -5.50 -10.80 -1.97
N ILE A 65 -5.79 -10.39 -0.74
CA ILE A 65 -4.89 -10.56 0.39
C ILE A 65 -5.36 -11.65 1.36
N SER A 66 -6.34 -12.45 0.93
CA SER A 66 -6.98 -13.43 1.82
C SER A 66 -6.06 -14.57 2.23
N LYS A 67 -5.04 -14.86 1.44
CA LYS A 67 -4.15 -16.01 1.65
C LYS A 67 -2.83 -15.67 2.33
N ILE A 68 -2.60 -14.40 2.65
CA ILE A 68 -1.38 -13.99 3.31
C ILE A 68 -1.65 -13.59 4.75
N TYR A 69 -0.68 -13.88 5.62
CA TYR A 69 -0.74 -13.41 6.99
C TYR A 69 -0.24 -11.97 7.06
N MET A 70 -0.93 -11.14 7.81
CA MET A 70 -0.45 -9.81 8.13
C MET A 70 -0.74 -9.48 9.57
N LYS A 71 0.12 -8.65 10.16
CA LYS A 71 -0.06 -8.21 11.54
C LYS A 71 -1.39 -7.49 11.69
N PRO A 72 -2.08 -7.65 12.83
CA PRO A 72 -3.37 -6.99 13.04
C PRO A 72 -3.33 -5.48 12.83
N ALA A 73 -2.24 -4.81 13.21
CA ALA A 73 -2.10 -3.37 13.01
C ALA A 73 -2.15 -3.01 11.52
N ILE A 74 -1.54 -3.81 10.67
CA ILE A 74 -1.53 -3.57 9.22
C ILE A 74 -2.91 -3.86 8.63
N ARG A 75 -3.54 -4.96 9.05
CA ARG A 75 -4.90 -5.28 8.61
C ARG A 75 -5.87 -4.17 8.98
N ASN A 76 -5.76 -3.62 10.18
CA ASN A 76 -6.63 -2.52 10.60
C ASN A 76 -6.48 -1.29 9.72
N ILE A 77 -5.26 -0.99 9.29
CA ILE A 77 -5.01 0.14 8.39
C ILE A 77 -5.72 -0.09 7.04
N ILE A 78 -5.61 -1.29 6.49
CA ILE A 78 -6.26 -1.63 5.23
C ILE A 78 -7.79 -1.60 5.38
N ASP A 79 -8.31 -2.20 6.44
CA ASP A 79 -9.75 -2.23 6.69
C ASP A 79 -10.33 -0.83 6.87
N SER A 80 -9.57 0.07 7.48
CA SER A 80 -9.96 1.46 7.64
C SER A 80 -10.18 2.15 6.29
N GLU A 81 -9.36 1.86 5.31
CA GLU A 81 -9.51 2.44 3.97
C GLU A 81 -10.68 1.82 3.21
N ILE A 82 -10.97 0.55 3.41
CA ILE A 82 -12.14 -0.10 2.81
C ILE A 82 -13.42 0.57 3.29
N LYS A 83 -13.52 0.90 4.59
CA LYS A 83 -14.70 1.51 5.18
C LYS A 83 -15.00 2.90 4.66
N HIS A 84 -13.99 3.58 4.11
CA HIS A 84 -14.13 4.94 3.60
C HIS A 84 -14.30 5.02 2.08
N SER A 85 -14.30 3.90 1.42
CA SER A 85 -14.43 3.85 -0.04
C SER A 85 -15.87 3.69 -0.52
#